data_8ed41b7050e0ff2baea15fc9602e75c8
#
_entry.id   8ed41b7050e0ff2baea15fc9602e75c8
#
_cell.length_a   1.000
_cell.length_b   1.000
_cell.length_c   1.000
_cell.angle_alpha   90.00
_cell.angle_beta   90.00
_cell.angle_gamma   90.00
#
_symmetry.space_group_name_H-M   'P 1'
#
loop_
_entity.id
_entity.type
_entity.pdbx_description
1 polymer ?
#
loop_
_entity_poly.entity_id
_entity_poly.type
_entity_poly.pdbx_seq_one_letter_code
_entity_poly.pdbx_strand_id
1 'polypeptide(L)'
;MRDEWLLMERVAALVFKGKEIPKDKRADFYLIQECLKVLERVEKRHKFRLNERQTLFCLLYPYMNFNALKSYMIAYQTTYKNANRNAYKVFQSAKVEIVMKEINKFVYCCKWNGWKKTKEIYNLN
;
A
#
# COMPACT_ATOMS: atom_id res chain seq x y z
N MET A 1 -18.66 -7.01 -3.80
CA MET A 1 -17.35 -7.67 -3.63
C MET A 1 -16.28 -6.90 -4.40
N ARG A 2 -15.10 -6.75 -3.84
CA ARG A 2 -14.00 -6.02 -4.51
C ARG A 2 -13.46 -6.85 -5.67
N ASP A 3 -13.29 -6.23 -6.84
CA ASP A 3 -12.65 -6.89 -7.97
C ASP A 3 -11.12 -6.72 -7.83
N GLU A 4 -10.46 -7.79 -7.42
CA GLU A 4 -9.01 -7.80 -7.20
C GLU A 4 -8.25 -7.48 -8.48
N TRP A 5 -8.70 -8.00 -9.62
CA TRP A 5 -8.05 -7.77 -10.90
C TRP A 5 -8.06 -6.29 -11.29
N LEU A 6 -9.24 -5.65 -11.20
CA LEU A 6 -9.37 -4.22 -11.50
C LEU A 6 -8.53 -3.37 -10.54
N LEU A 7 -8.50 -3.74 -9.28
CA LEU A 7 -7.70 -3.02 -8.29
C LEU A 7 -6.22 -3.11 -8.60
N MET A 8 -5.73 -4.31 -8.95
CA MET A 8 -4.32 -4.50 -9.28
C MET A 8 -3.95 -3.82 -10.61
N GLU A 9 -4.84 -3.79 -11.59
CA GLU A 9 -4.64 -3.01 -12.80
C GLU A 9 -4.52 -1.52 -12.47
N ARG A 10 -5.32 -1.02 -11.56
CA ARG A 10 -5.26 0.37 -11.12
C ARG A 10 -3.95 0.68 -10.40
N VAL A 11 -3.49 -0.21 -9.54
CA VAL A 11 -2.19 -0.08 -8.88
C VAL A 11 -1.08 0.00 -9.94
N ALA A 12 -1.10 -0.90 -10.92
CA ALA A 12 -0.11 -0.91 -12.00
C ALA A 12 -0.13 0.40 -12.80
N ALA A 13 -1.33 0.89 -13.14
CA ALA A 13 -1.48 2.14 -13.89
C ALA A 13 -0.96 3.34 -13.10
N LEU A 14 -1.23 3.38 -11.81
CA LEU A 14 -0.80 4.49 -10.95
C LEU A 14 0.72 4.47 -10.68
N VAL A 15 1.28 3.29 -10.48
CA VAL A 15 2.70 3.13 -10.12
C VAL A 15 3.59 3.16 -11.36
N PHE A 16 3.17 2.48 -12.43
CA PHE A 16 3.98 2.32 -13.65
C PHE A 16 3.46 3.14 -14.82
N LYS A 17 2.48 4.02 -14.58
CA LYS A 17 1.91 4.96 -15.58
C LYS A 17 1.40 4.25 -16.84
N GLY A 18 0.71 3.14 -16.65
CA GLY A 18 0.11 2.38 -17.74
C GLY A 18 1.08 1.58 -18.59
N LYS A 19 2.35 1.55 -18.23
CA LYS A 19 3.36 0.76 -18.93
C LYS A 19 3.41 -0.67 -18.38
N GLU A 20 4.02 -1.57 -19.13
CA GLU A 20 4.27 -2.92 -18.64
C GLU A 20 5.10 -2.86 -17.35
N ILE A 21 4.81 -3.78 -16.45
CA ILE A 21 5.55 -3.88 -15.20
C ILE A 21 6.98 -4.31 -15.51
N PRO A 22 8.01 -3.51 -15.14
CA PRO A 22 9.40 -3.90 -15.36
C PRO A 22 9.71 -5.24 -14.68
N LYS A 23 10.57 -6.03 -15.30
CA LYS A 23 10.94 -7.35 -14.78
C LYS A 23 11.46 -7.31 -13.34
N ASP A 24 12.23 -6.29 -13.01
CA ASP A 24 12.79 -6.09 -11.67
C ASP A 24 11.74 -5.67 -10.64
N LYS A 25 10.54 -5.28 -11.07
CA LYS A 25 9.43 -4.87 -10.20
C LYS A 25 8.32 -5.90 -10.10
N ARG A 26 8.42 -7.02 -10.81
CA ARG A 26 7.37 -8.06 -10.79
C ARG A 26 7.21 -8.68 -9.40
N ALA A 27 8.33 -8.91 -8.70
CA ALA A 27 8.30 -9.45 -7.35
C ALA A 27 7.60 -8.48 -6.39
N ASP A 28 7.87 -7.17 -6.51
CA ASP A 28 7.23 -6.15 -5.70
C ASP A 28 5.73 -6.09 -5.98
N PHE A 29 5.34 -6.16 -7.25
CA PHE A 29 3.94 -6.18 -7.65
C PHE A 29 3.22 -7.40 -7.09
N TYR A 30 3.86 -8.56 -7.13
CA TYR A 30 3.32 -9.78 -6.54
C TYR A 30 3.10 -9.62 -5.04
N LEU A 31 4.05 -9.00 -4.35
CA LEU A 31 3.92 -8.76 -2.90
C LEU A 31 2.83 -7.76 -2.56
N ILE A 32 2.60 -6.76 -3.41
CA ILE A 32 1.44 -5.87 -3.27
C ILE A 32 0.14 -6.69 -3.34
N GLN A 33 0.09 -7.63 -4.28
CA GLN A 33 -1.06 -8.53 -4.43
C GLN A 33 -1.26 -9.39 -3.17
N GLU A 34 -0.18 -9.89 -2.57
CA GLU A 34 -0.25 -10.62 -1.31
C GLU A 34 -0.70 -9.73 -0.15
N CYS A 35 -0.28 -8.47 -0.14
CA CYS A 35 -0.76 -7.49 0.84
C CYS A 35 -2.27 -7.27 0.71
N LEU A 36 -2.81 -7.29 -0.51
CA LEU A 36 -4.26 -7.19 -0.71
C LEU A 36 -4.98 -8.37 -0.07
N LYS A 37 -4.42 -9.57 -0.17
CA LYS A 37 -5.01 -10.75 0.49
C LYS A 37 -5.01 -10.60 2.01
N VAL A 38 -3.94 -10.05 2.58
CA VAL A 38 -3.87 -9.76 4.02
C VAL A 38 -4.97 -8.77 4.41
N LEU A 39 -5.08 -7.69 3.66
CA LEU A 39 -6.07 -6.64 3.86
C LEU A 39 -7.49 -7.23 3.87
N GLU A 40 -7.80 -8.06 2.89
CA GLU A 40 -9.13 -8.67 2.78
C GLU A 40 -9.43 -9.63 3.93
N ARG A 41 -8.44 -10.37 4.40
CA ARG A 41 -8.60 -11.23 5.59
C ARG A 41 -8.92 -10.40 6.83
N VAL A 42 -8.25 -9.27 6.99
CA VAL A 42 -8.48 -8.36 8.12
C VAL A 42 -9.89 -7.77 8.06
N GLU A 43 -10.28 -7.31 6.88
CA GLU A 43 -11.64 -6.78 6.67
C GLU A 43 -12.70 -7.82 7.05
N LYS A 44 -12.50 -9.05 6.61
CA LYS A 44 -13.45 -10.14 6.89
C LYS A 44 -13.50 -10.45 8.39
N ARG A 45 -12.35 -10.53 9.04
CA ARG A 45 -12.25 -10.83 10.47
C ARG A 45 -12.94 -9.79 11.33
N HIS A 46 -12.74 -8.52 10.99
CA HIS A 46 -13.26 -7.38 11.77
C HIS A 46 -14.60 -6.86 11.26
N LYS A 47 -15.13 -7.47 10.20
CA LYS A 47 -16.46 -7.12 9.64
C LYS A 47 -16.56 -5.65 9.22
N PHE A 48 -15.50 -5.14 8.56
CA PHE A 48 -15.53 -3.80 7.97
C PHE A 48 -14.97 -3.85 6.55
N ARG A 49 -15.06 -2.75 5.85
CA ARG A 49 -14.50 -2.61 4.51
C ARG A 49 -13.89 -1.22 4.33
N LEU A 50 -12.69 -1.17 3.79
CA LEU A 50 -12.06 0.08 3.38
C LEU A 50 -12.63 0.53 2.03
N ASN A 51 -12.69 1.83 1.82
CA ASN A 51 -13.01 2.35 0.49
C ASN A 51 -11.79 2.16 -0.43
N GLU A 52 -11.98 2.43 -1.74
CA GLU A 52 -10.93 2.19 -2.71
C GLU A 52 -9.66 2.99 -2.44
N ARG A 53 -9.80 4.26 -2.09
CA ARG A 53 -8.65 5.13 -1.81
C ARG A 53 -7.87 4.69 -0.59
N GLN A 54 -8.57 4.31 0.47
CA GLN A 54 -7.95 3.75 1.67
C GLN A 54 -7.22 2.44 1.36
N THR A 55 -7.84 1.58 0.55
CA THR A 55 -7.24 0.33 0.12
C THR A 55 -5.95 0.59 -0.67
N LEU A 56 -5.99 1.49 -1.64
CA LEU A 56 -4.81 1.86 -2.42
C LEU A 56 -3.71 2.43 -1.54
N PHE A 57 -4.07 3.30 -0.60
CA PHE A 57 -3.10 3.86 0.33
C PHE A 57 -2.39 2.77 1.13
N CYS A 58 -3.15 1.82 1.67
CA CYS A 58 -2.57 0.73 2.45
C CYS A 58 -1.64 -0.16 1.63
N LEU A 59 -1.99 -0.42 0.38
CA LEU A 59 -1.17 -1.25 -0.52
C LEU A 59 0.09 -0.52 -0.98
N LEU A 60 -0.02 0.78 -1.23
CA LEU A 60 1.10 1.58 -1.72
C LEU A 60 2.10 1.95 -0.62
N TYR A 61 1.65 2.04 0.61
CA TYR A 61 2.48 2.52 1.71
C TYR A 61 3.79 1.72 1.86
N PRO A 62 3.76 0.38 2.00
CA PRO A 62 5.01 -0.38 2.07
C PRO A 62 5.83 -0.29 0.77
N TYR A 63 5.16 -0.28 -0.38
CA TYR A 63 5.84 -0.19 -1.67
C TYR A 63 6.58 1.15 -1.83
N MET A 64 6.00 2.24 -1.32
CA MET A 64 6.60 3.58 -1.37
C MET A 64 7.55 3.83 -0.19
N ASN A 65 8.09 2.79 0.40
CA ASN A 65 9.06 2.86 1.50
C ASN A 65 8.50 3.59 2.72
N PHE A 66 7.22 3.35 3.03
CA PHE A 66 6.52 3.94 4.18
C PHE A 66 6.46 5.46 4.12
N ASN A 67 6.44 6.00 2.91
CA ASN A 67 6.27 7.43 2.69
C ASN A 67 4.77 7.74 2.58
N ALA A 68 4.19 8.21 3.68
CA ALA A 68 2.76 8.51 3.77
C ALA A 68 2.34 9.57 2.75
N LEU A 69 3.17 10.58 2.55
CA LEU A 69 2.88 11.70 1.66
C LEU A 69 2.76 11.22 0.21
N LYS A 70 3.76 10.50 -0.29
CA LYS A 70 3.74 9.94 -1.65
C LYS A 70 2.60 8.97 -1.84
N SER A 71 2.38 8.08 -0.87
CA SER A 71 1.31 7.09 -0.93
C SER A 71 -0.05 7.77 -1.02
N TYR A 72 -0.26 8.82 -0.24
CA TYR A 72 -1.49 9.60 -0.27
C TYR A 72 -1.69 10.31 -1.60
N MET A 73 -0.62 10.95 -2.11
CA MET A 73 -0.70 11.65 -3.40
C MET A 73 -1.13 10.73 -4.53
N ILE A 74 -0.59 9.52 -4.56
CA ILE A 74 -0.91 8.55 -5.60
C ILE A 74 -2.32 7.97 -5.39
N ALA A 75 -2.62 7.50 -4.17
CA ALA A 75 -3.90 6.87 -3.88
C ALA A 75 -5.09 7.81 -4.06
N TYR A 76 -4.93 9.06 -3.68
CA TYR A 76 -5.99 10.08 -3.73
C TYR A 76 -5.88 10.99 -4.96
N GLN A 77 -4.87 10.77 -5.80
CA GLN A 77 -4.64 11.53 -7.04
C GLN A 77 -4.69 13.03 -6.79
N THR A 78 -3.89 13.49 -5.85
CA THR A 78 -3.95 14.88 -5.39
C THR A 78 -2.56 15.52 -5.36
N THR A 79 -2.54 16.82 -5.08
CA THR A 79 -1.30 17.62 -5.04
C THR A 79 -0.55 17.42 -3.73
N TYR A 80 0.73 17.79 -3.74
CA TYR A 80 1.57 17.80 -2.54
C TYR A 80 0.95 18.62 -1.42
N LYS A 81 0.45 19.81 -1.74
CA LYS A 81 -0.14 20.71 -0.75
C LYS A 81 -1.31 20.07 -0.02
N ASN A 82 -2.20 19.43 -0.76
CA ASN A 82 -3.35 18.74 -0.19
C ASN A 82 -2.92 17.51 0.60
N ALA A 83 -1.96 16.74 0.08
CA ALA A 83 -1.42 15.56 0.76
C ALA A 83 -0.75 15.94 2.07
N ASN A 84 0.01 17.03 2.08
CA ASN A 84 0.69 17.49 3.29
C ASN A 84 -0.30 17.82 4.42
N ARG A 85 -1.50 18.29 4.07
CA ARG A 85 -2.54 18.57 5.06
C ARG A 85 -3.29 17.33 5.53
N ASN A 86 -3.48 16.36 4.64
CA ASN A 86 -4.47 15.30 4.85
C ASN A 86 -3.90 13.88 4.99
N ALA A 87 -2.63 13.66 4.62
CA ALA A 87 -2.05 12.31 4.65
C ALA A 87 -2.17 11.64 6.02
N TYR A 88 -1.93 12.38 7.08
CA TYR A 88 -1.98 11.83 8.43
C TYR A 88 -3.40 11.50 8.90
N LYS A 89 -4.40 12.13 8.30
CA LYS A 89 -5.80 11.84 8.65
C LYS A 89 -6.20 10.41 8.28
N VAL A 90 -5.55 9.84 7.27
CA VAL A 90 -5.82 8.45 6.88
C VAL A 90 -5.44 7.50 8.01
N PHE A 91 -4.32 7.76 8.68
CA PHE A 91 -3.88 6.95 9.82
C PHE A 91 -4.78 7.08 11.05
N GLN A 92 -5.57 8.14 11.14
CA GLN A 92 -6.49 8.34 12.25
C GLN A 92 -7.73 7.45 12.13
N SER A 93 -7.97 6.87 10.96
CA SER A 93 -9.02 5.89 10.78
C SER A 93 -8.65 4.59 11.50
N ALA A 94 -9.50 4.15 12.44
CA ALA A 94 -9.27 2.89 13.16
C ALA A 94 -9.17 1.71 12.20
N LYS A 95 -9.98 1.72 11.14
CA LYS A 95 -9.96 0.65 10.13
C LYS A 95 -8.62 0.59 9.40
N VAL A 96 -8.09 1.74 8.98
CA VAL A 96 -6.81 1.83 8.30
C VAL A 96 -5.69 1.40 9.24
N GLU A 97 -5.71 1.83 10.49
CA GLU A 97 -4.71 1.47 11.49
C GLU A 97 -4.63 -0.04 11.68
N ILE A 98 -5.77 -0.71 11.83
CA ILE A 98 -5.84 -2.16 11.99
C ILE A 98 -5.23 -2.88 10.77
N VAL A 99 -5.62 -2.46 9.58
CA VAL A 99 -5.12 -3.05 8.32
C VAL A 99 -3.63 -2.80 8.15
N MET A 100 -3.18 -1.58 8.38
CA MET A 100 -1.76 -1.23 8.22
C MET A 100 -0.86 -2.01 9.16
N LYS A 101 -1.31 -2.23 10.38
CA LYS A 101 -0.56 -3.02 11.37
C LYS A 101 -0.31 -4.45 10.85
N GLU A 102 -1.34 -5.08 10.29
CA GLU A 102 -1.22 -6.43 9.76
C GLU A 102 -0.39 -6.48 8.47
N ILE A 103 -0.56 -5.51 7.58
CA ILE A 103 0.24 -5.43 6.35
C ILE A 103 1.72 -5.22 6.68
N ASN A 104 2.04 -4.30 7.59
CA ASN A 104 3.42 -4.04 7.98
C ASN A 104 4.08 -5.27 8.60
N LYS A 105 3.34 -5.99 9.42
CA LYS A 105 3.79 -7.23 10.02
C LYS A 105 4.09 -8.29 8.95
N PHE A 106 3.20 -8.43 7.97
CA PHE A 106 3.37 -9.37 6.86
C PHE A 106 4.60 -9.01 6.03
N VAL A 107 4.75 -7.75 5.64
CA VAL A 107 5.88 -7.28 4.83
C VAL A 107 7.20 -7.52 5.57
N TYR A 108 7.24 -7.24 6.86
CA TYR A 108 8.41 -7.48 7.68
C TYR A 108 8.79 -8.97 7.71
N CYS A 109 7.79 -9.84 7.90
CA CYS A 109 8.03 -11.28 7.97
C CYS A 109 8.48 -11.88 6.63
N CYS A 110 8.00 -11.33 5.51
CA CYS A 110 8.37 -11.80 4.17
C CYS A 110 9.76 -11.35 3.73
N LYS A 111 10.39 -10.45 4.47
CA LYS A 111 11.69 -9.88 4.09
C LYS A 111 11.67 -9.36 2.66
N TRP A 112 10.62 -8.61 2.33
CA TRP A 112 10.43 -8.04 1.00
C TRP A 112 11.68 -7.24 0.60
N ASN A 113 12.17 -7.45 -0.63
CA ASN A 113 13.38 -6.79 -1.11
C ASN A 113 13.30 -5.26 -1.02
N GLY A 114 12.15 -4.69 -1.35
CA GLY A 114 11.93 -3.26 -1.20
C GLY A 114 12.05 -2.81 0.25
N TRP A 115 11.44 -3.58 1.15
CA TRP A 115 11.54 -3.34 2.59
C TRP A 115 12.97 -3.50 3.09
N LYS A 116 13.65 -4.55 2.64
CA LYS A 116 15.04 -4.81 3.01
C LYS A 116 15.95 -3.68 2.57
N LYS A 117 15.81 -3.22 1.34
CA LYS A 117 16.55 -2.06 0.83
C LYS A 117 16.27 -0.80 1.64
N THR A 118 15.02 -0.58 2.01
CA THR A 118 14.64 0.56 2.84
C THR A 118 15.32 0.48 4.20
N LYS A 119 15.33 -0.69 4.81
CA LYS A 119 16.02 -0.91 6.09
C LYS A 119 17.51 -0.60 5.99
N GLU A 120 18.14 -1.06 4.91
CA GLU A 120 19.58 -0.81 4.68
C GLU A 120 19.85 0.68 4.48
N ILE A 121 19.04 1.37 3.67
CA ILE A 121 19.21 2.80 3.38
C ILE A 121 19.00 3.64 4.64
N TYR A 122 17.99 3.33 5.44
CA TYR A 122 17.66 4.14 6.62
C TYR A 122 18.16 3.55 7.93
N ASN A 123 18.91 2.46 7.86
CA ASN A 123 19.50 1.80 9.03
C ASN A 123 18.45 1.45 10.11
N LEU A 124 17.33 0.91 9.69
CA LEU A 124 16.17 0.59 10.53
C LEU A 124 16.20 -0.85 11.06
N ASN A 125 17.31 -1.33 11.48
CA ASN A 125 17.42 -2.70 12.02
C ASN A 125 16.90 -2.79 13.45
#